data_540c3c198944028300d80aceaabb1445
#
_entry.id   540c3c198944028300d80aceaabb1445
#
_cell.length_a   1.000
_cell.length_b   1.000
_cell.length_c   1.000
_cell.angle_alpha   90.00
_cell.angle_beta   90.00
_cell.angle_gamma   90.00
#
_symmetry.space_group_name_H-M   'P 1'
#
loop_
_entity.id
_entity.type
_entity.pdbx_description
1 polymer ?
#
loop_
_entity_poly.entity_id
_entity_poly.type
_entity_poly.pdbx_seq_one_letter_code
_entity_poly.pdbx_strand_id
1 'polypeptide(L)'
;MLRFDKMTVKAQQAIQESQEIAARHENQAVEPLHLLEALVQQPDGVVPPLLARLGIRTELLTQDMDREIGQLPKVQGFAEQHLGRALNDVLEKSFEEAAKFKDEYVSTEHLFLAIAGAHNDAAGRLLKKHGASHEAILQALAGVRGSQRVTSQNPETTYAALEKYARDLTDLARRSKLDPVIGRDEEIRRVMQILARRTKNNPVLIGEPGVGKTAIVEGLAQRIVF
;
A
#
# COMPACT_ATOMS: atom_id res chain seq x y z
N MET A 1 5.01 6.61 -26.07
CA MET A 1 3.73 7.22 -25.66
C MET A 1 3.27 6.51 -24.42
N LEU A 2 3.12 7.23 -23.31
CA LEU A 2 2.70 6.67 -22.01
C LEU A 2 1.31 6.04 -22.14
N ARG A 3 1.18 4.80 -21.66
CA ARG A 3 -0.06 4.02 -21.77
C ARG A 3 -0.85 4.14 -20.46
N PHE A 4 -1.51 5.27 -20.26
CA PHE A 4 -2.36 5.51 -19.07
C PHE A 4 -3.49 4.48 -18.92
N ASP A 5 -3.97 3.91 -20.03
CA ASP A 5 -4.94 2.83 -20.05
C ASP A 5 -4.47 1.56 -19.31
N LYS A 6 -3.15 1.40 -19.18
CA LYS A 6 -2.48 0.30 -18.49
C LYS A 6 -2.00 0.67 -17.07
N MET A 7 -2.55 1.70 -16.49
CA MET A 7 -2.28 2.13 -15.11
C MET A 7 -3.52 1.99 -14.25
N THR A 8 -3.34 1.69 -12.97
CA THR A 8 -4.44 1.71 -12.00
C THR A 8 -4.95 3.14 -11.79
N VAL A 9 -6.19 3.27 -11.32
CA VAL A 9 -6.77 4.60 -11.03
C VAL A 9 -5.89 5.37 -10.03
N LYS A 10 -5.37 4.70 -9.01
CA LYS A 10 -4.47 5.32 -8.01
C LYS A 10 -3.14 5.77 -8.61
N ALA A 11 -2.56 5.00 -9.53
CA ALA A 11 -1.33 5.39 -10.24
C ALA A 11 -1.55 6.63 -11.12
N GLN A 12 -2.69 6.68 -11.84
CA GLN A 12 -3.06 7.85 -12.64
C GLN A 12 -3.28 9.09 -11.76
N GLN A 13 -3.98 8.94 -10.62
CA GLN A 13 -4.19 10.00 -9.64
C GLN A 13 -2.87 10.53 -9.07
N ALA A 14 -1.90 9.64 -8.76
CA ALA A 14 -0.60 10.07 -8.26
C ALA A 14 0.19 10.89 -9.30
N ILE A 15 0.09 10.54 -10.59
CA ILE A 15 0.72 11.32 -11.67
C ILE A 15 0.05 12.68 -11.80
N GLN A 16 -1.28 12.76 -11.73
CA GLN A 16 -2.01 14.02 -11.75
C GLN A 16 -1.63 14.89 -10.55
N GLU A 17 -1.65 14.33 -9.34
CA GLU A 17 -1.26 15.04 -8.12
C GLU A 17 0.19 15.55 -8.20
N SER A 18 1.10 14.79 -8.82
CA SER A 18 2.49 15.24 -9.02
C SER A 18 2.59 16.51 -9.88
N GLN A 19 1.68 16.70 -10.84
CA GLN A 19 1.59 17.92 -11.63
C GLN A 19 1.09 19.09 -10.77
N GLU A 20 0.08 18.85 -9.92
CA GLU A 20 -0.43 19.87 -9.01
C GLU A 20 0.61 20.28 -7.97
N ILE A 21 1.41 19.33 -7.47
CA ILE A 21 2.54 19.61 -6.57
C ILE A 21 3.58 20.47 -7.27
N ALA A 22 3.98 20.12 -8.50
CA ALA A 22 4.93 20.92 -9.27
C ALA A 22 4.40 22.34 -9.52
N ALA A 23 3.08 22.49 -9.79
CA ALA A 23 2.45 23.80 -9.94
C ALA A 23 2.54 24.63 -8.66
N ARG A 24 2.22 24.04 -7.50
CA ARG A 24 2.31 24.71 -6.19
C ARG A 24 3.72 25.22 -5.88
N HIS A 25 4.74 24.50 -6.34
CA HIS A 25 6.14 24.86 -6.14
C HIS A 25 6.73 25.74 -7.27
N GLU A 26 5.90 26.16 -8.24
CA GLU A 26 6.30 26.97 -9.40
C GLU A 26 7.34 26.26 -10.30
N ASN A 27 7.36 24.92 -10.30
CA ASN A 27 8.24 24.12 -11.14
C ASN A 27 7.57 23.84 -12.49
N GLN A 28 8.27 24.12 -13.60
CA GLN A 28 7.77 23.86 -14.95
C GLN A 28 7.88 22.38 -15.32
N ALA A 29 8.99 21.72 -14.94
CA ALA A 29 9.19 20.31 -15.15
C ALA A 29 8.64 19.51 -13.96
N VAL A 30 7.79 18.52 -14.24
CA VAL A 30 7.34 17.56 -13.24
C VAL A 30 8.43 16.49 -13.11
N GLU A 31 9.05 16.41 -11.95
CA GLU A 31 10.18 15.53 -11.66
C GLU A 31 9.79 14.35 -10.76
N PRO A 32 10.60 13.29 -10.63
CA PRO A 32 10.31 12.15 -9.74
C PRO A 32 10.07 12.51 -8.27
N LEU A 33 10.63 13.61 -7.77
CA LEU A 33 10.35 14.12 -6.42
C LEU A 33 8.88 14.48 -6.21
N HIS A 34 8.24 15.13 -7.20
CA HIS A 34 6.82 15.47 -7.13
C HIS A 34 5.94 14.19 -7.13
N LEU A 35 6.32 13.20 -7.94
CA LEU A 35 5.61 11.90 -7.93
C LEU A 35 5.81 11.17 -6.61
N LEU A 36 7.01 11.21 -6.03
CA LEU A 36 7.28 10.61 -4.73
C LEU A 36 6.42 11.25 -3.64
N GLU A 37 6.31 12.58 -3.63
CA GLU A 37 5.47 13.30 -2.67
C GLU A 37 4.00 12.91 -2.83
N ALA A 38 3.47 12.88 -4.07
CA ALA A 38 2.12 12.42 -4.35
C ALA A 38 1.86 11.01 -3.82
N LEU A 39 2.79 10.07 -4.03
CA LEU A 39 2.67 8.69 -3.56
C LEU A 39 2.70 8.57 -2.03
N VAL A 40 3.53 9.37 -1.36
CA VAL A 40 3.65 9.39 0.11
C VAL A 40 2.40 9.99 0.77
N GLN A 41 1.81 11.01 0.15
CA GLN A 41 0.63 11.70 0.68
C GLN A 41 -0.69 11.06 0.24
N GLN A 42 -0.69 10.09 -0.69
CA GLN A 42 -1.90 9.51 -1.26
C GLN A 42 -2.75 8.81 -0.20
N PRO A 43 -4.00 9.26 0.04
CA PRO A 43 -4.92 8.58 0.95
C PRO A 43 -5.22 7.17 0.45
N ASP A 44 -5.21 6.21 1.36
CA ASP A 44 -5.45 4.79 1.04
C ASP A 44 -4.50 4.18 -0.01
N GLY A 45 -3.34 4.82 -0.24
CA GLY A 45 -2.27 4.32 -1.10
C GLY A 45 -1.50 3.16 -0.46
N VAL A 46 -0.76 2.41 -1.27
CA VAL A 46 0.10 1.30 -0.82
C VAL A 46 1.42 1.82 -0.22
N VAL A 47 1.88 3.00 -0.62
CA VAL A 47 3.18 3.54 -0.22
C VAL A 47 3.26 3.89 1.28
N PRO A 48 2.27 4.60 1.91
CA PRO A 48 2.34 4.89 3.34
C PRO A 48 2.49 3.64 4.24
N PRO A 49 1.70 2.56 4.09
CA PRO A 49 1.91 1.35 4.88
C PRO A 49 3.24 0.66 4.59
N LEU A 50 3.79 0.75 3.37
CA LEU A 50 5.13 0.24 3.07
C LEU A 50 6.21 1.01 3.83
N LEU A 51 6.15 2.34 3.85
CA LEU A 51 7.07 3.18 4.62
C LEU A 51 7.01 2.86 6.12
N ALA A 52 5.80 2.72 6.67
CA ALA A 52 5.61 2.33 8.06
C ALA A 52 6.23 0.96 8.37
N ARG A 53 6.07 -0.01 7.48
CA ARG A 53 6.65 -1.35 7.63
C ARG A 53 8.18 -1.35 7.54
N LEU A 54 8.76 -0.45 6.76
CA LEU A 54 10.20 -0.22 6.68
C LEU A 54 10.74 0.57 7.88
N GLY A 55 9.87 1.04 8.80
CA GLY A 55 10.26 1.85 9.96
C GLY A 55 10.68 3.28 9.59
N ILE A 56 10.27 3.75 8.40
CA ILE A 56 10.61 5.08 7.90
C ILE A 56 9.64 6.11 8.48
N ARG A 57 10.19 7.14 9.10
CA ARG A 57 9.41 8.27 9.61
C ARG A 57 9.00 9.18 8.45
N THR A 58 7.72 9.13 8.12
CA THR A 58 7.15 9.87 6.97
C THR A 58 7.38 11.38 7.08
N GLU A 59 7.32 11.93 8.31
CA GLU A 59 7.52 13.36 8.56
C GLU A 59 8.93 13.84 8.15
N LEU A 60 9.97 13.04 8.46
CA LEU A 60 11.34 13.37 8.08
C LEU A 60 11.57 13.23 6.57
N LEU A 61 10.96 12.21 5.96
CA LEU A 61 11.02 12.03 4.52
C LEU A 61 10.36 13.21 3.80
N THR A 62 9.17 13.65 4.26
CA THR A 62 8.47 14.81 3.71
C THR A 62 9.28 16.09 3.84
N GLN A 63 9.86 16.36 5.00
CA GLN A 63 10.73 17.55 5.19
C GLN A 63 11.94 17.56 4.26
N ASP A 64 12.56 16.41 4.04
CA ASP A 64 13.67 16.30 3.11
C ASP A 64 13.21 16.43 1.65
N MET A 65 12.02 15.91 1.28
CA MET A 65 11.41 16.13 -0.05
C MET A 65 11.14 17.61 -0.30
N ASP A 66 10.49 18.31 0.64
CA ASP A 66 10.19 19.74 0.53
C ASP A 66 11.46 20.55 0.29
N ARG A 67 12.56 20.19 0.97
CA ARG A 67 13.86 20.86 0.78
C ARG A 67 14.43 20.63 -0.61
N GLU A 68 14.39 19.39 -1.11
CA GLU A 68 14.91 19.06 -2.45
C GLU A 68 14.04 19.67 -3.56
N ILE A 69 12.70 19.64 -3.42
CA ILE A 69 11.78 20.30 -4.36
C ILE A 69 12.00 21.81 -4.36
N GLY A 70 12.24 22.41 -3.19
CA GLY A 70 12.53 23.83 -3.08
C GLY A 70 13.80 24.29 -3.83
N GLN A 71 14.73 23.37 -4.14
CA GLN A 71 15.95 23.63 -4.92
C GLN A 71 15.74 23.48 -6.44
N LEU A 72 14.59 22.92 -6.88
CA LEU A 72 14.31 22.78 -8.30
C LEU A 72 14.11 24.15 -8.98
N PRO A 73 14.42 24.27 -10.27
CA PRO A 73 14.24 25.52 -11.03
C PRO A 73 12.78 25.98 -10.97
N LYS A 74 12.58 27.25 -10.60
CA LYS A 74 11.29 27.91 -10.57
C LYS A 74 11.11 28.81 -11.79
N VAL A 75 9.86 28.86 -12.30
CA VAL A 75 9.51 29.73 -13.43
C VAL A 75 8.43 30.71 -12.98
N GLN A 76 8.68 32.00 -13.14
CA GLN A 76 7.69 33.05 -12.91
C GLN A 76 6.76 33.16 -14.11
N GLY A 77 5.47 33.08 -13.91
CA GLY A 77 4.41 33.22 -14.92
C GLY A 77 3.69 31.90 -15.24
N PHE A 78 2.67 32.00 -16.09
CA PHE A 78 1.93 30.84 -16.59
C PHE A 78 2.78 30.09 -17.63
N ALA A 79 3.55 29.11 -17.20
CA ALA A 79 4.21 28.19 -18.11
C ALA A 79 3.48 26.86 -18.09
N GLU A 80 3.16 26.31 -19.27
CA GLU A 80 2.62 24.97 -19.39
C GLU A 80 3.60 23.97 -18.80
N GLN A 81 3.12 23.13 -17.88
CA GLN A 81 3.94 22.10 -17.26
C GLN A 81 4.18 20.95 -18.23
N HIS A 82 5.32 20.34 -18.12
CA HIS A 82 5.68 19.15 -18.88
C HIS A 82 6.32 18.09 -17.98
N LEU A 83 6.20 16.83 -18.36
CA LEU A 83 6.90 15.76 -17.66
C LEU A 83 8.40 15.89 -17.91
N GLY A 84 9.19 15.99 -16.85
CA GLY A 84 10.64 15.97 -16.93
C GLY A 84 11.16 14.65 -17.51
N ARG A 85 12.37 14.68 -18.07
CA ARG A 85 12.98 13.48 -18.65
C ARG A 85 13.15 12.39 -17.61
N ALA A 86 13.60 12.74 -16.41
CA ALA A 86 13.79 11.78 -15.32
C ALA A 86 12.47 11.12 -14.92
N LEU A 87 11.36 11.86 -14.90
CA LEU A 87 10.05 11.31 -14.61
C LEU A 87 9.56 10.36 -15.73
N ASN A 88 9.78 10.73 -17.01
CA ASN A 88 9.46 9.82 -18.11
C ASN A 88 10.22 8.49 -18.01
N ASP A 89 11.52 8.53 -17.68
CA ASP A 89 12.35 7.33 -17.48
C ASP A 89 11.82 6.48 -16.31
N VAL A 90 11.35 7.10 -15.22
CA VAL A 90 10.72 6.40 -14.08
C VAL A 90 9.40 5.77 -14.51
N LEU A 91 8.57 6.46 -15.28
CA LEU A 91 7.30 5.94 -15.77
C LEU A 91 7.51 4.74 -16.70
N GLU A 92 8.51 4.79 -17.61
CA GLU A 92 8.86 3.64 -18.45
C GLU A 92 9.33 2.45 -17.61
N LYS A 93 10.23 2.66 -16.64
CA LYS A 93 10.69 1.61 -15.71
C LYS A 93 9.56 0.99 -14.89
N SER A 94 8.52 1.75 -14.56
CA SER A 94 7.37 1.21 -13.80
C SER A 94 6.63 0.11 -14.57
N PHE A 95 6.59 0.16 -15.91
CA PHE A 95 6.07 -0.92 -16.74
C PHE A 95 6.96 -2.17 -16.71
N GLU A 96 8.29 -1.99 -16.63
CA GLU A 96 9.22 -3.10 -16.47
C GLU A 96 9.03 -3.77 -15.11
N GLU A 97 8.85 -2.97 -14.05
CA GLU A 97 8.53 -3.51 -12.71
C GLU A 97 7.22 -4.31 -12.74
N ALA A 98 6.14 -3.76 -13.30
CA ALA A 98 4.87 -4.48 -13.43
C ALA A 98 5.03 -5.80 -14.19
N ALA A 99 5.83 -5.83 -15.26
CA ALA A 99 6.10 -7.04 -16.04
C ALA A 99 6.83 -8.12 -15.21
N LYS A 100 7.78 -7.74 -14.33
CA LYS A 100 8.47 -8.67 -13.42
C LYS A 100 7.49 -9.37 -12.47
N PHE A 101 6.46 -8.66 -12.01
CA PHE A 101 5.38 -9.21 -11.17
C PHE A 101 4.32 -9.97 -11.97
N LYS A 102 4.39 -9.94 -13.30
CA LYS A 102 3.36 -10.46 -14.22
C LYS A 102 2.00 -9.79 -14.01
N ASP A 103 2.01 -8.50 -13.72
CA ASP A 103 0.84 -7.67 -13.52
C ASP A 103 0.34 -7.11 -14.84
N GLU A 104 -0.98 -6.93 -14.96
CA GLU A 104 -1.62 -6.40 -16.16
C GLU A 104 -1.66 -4.87 -16.18
N TYR A 105 -1.57 -4.25 -15.00
CA TYR A 105 -1.60 -2.81 -14.81
C TYR A 105 -0.42 -2.34 -13.95
N VAL A 106 0.07 -1.14 -14.26
CA VAL A 106 1.02 -0.43 -13.41
C VAL A 106 0.26 0.21 -12.24
N SER A 107 0.63 -0.14 -11.03
CA SER A 107 0.07 0.40 -9.78
C SER A 107 1.09 1.29 -9.05
N THR A 108 0.68 1.88 -7.94
CA THR A 108 1.49 2.83 -7.17
C THR A 108 2.77 2.22 -6.63
N GLU A 109 2.78 0.93 -6.27
CA GLU A 109 3.99 0.22 -5.85
C GLU A 109 5.02 0.07 -6.97
N HIS A 110 4.60 -0.07 -8.24
CA HIS A 110 5.52 -0.13 -9.37
C HIS A 110 6.19 1.23 -9.63
N LEU A 111 5.42 2.32 -9.50
CA LEU A 111 5.95 3.67 -9.55
C LEU A 111 6.97 3.90 -8.43
N PHE A 112 6.65 3.47 -7.21
CA PHE A 112 7.53 3.61 -6.05
C PHE A 112 8.84 2.81 -6.20
N LEU A 113 8.75 1.56 -6.70
CA LEU A 113 9.91 0.74 -7.02
C LEU A 113 10.78 1.36 -8.11
N ALA A 114 10.16 1.90 -9.17
CA ALA A 114 10.89 2.56 -10.26
C ALA A 114 11.65 3.80 -9.78
N ILE A 115 11.05 4.61 -8.88
CA ILE A 115 11.72 5.74 -8.23
C ILE A 115 12.90 5.24 -7.39
N ALA A 116 12.71 4.23 -6.56
CA ALA A 116 13.77 3.68 -5.71
C ALA A 116 14.95 3.10 -6.53
N GLY A 117 14.67 2.57 -7.72
CA GLY A 117 15.67 2.10 -8.68
C GLY A 117 16.39 3.19 -9.45
N ALA A 118 15.94 4.44 -9.40
CA ALA A 118 16.54 5.58 -10.08
C ALA A 118 17.68 6.20 -9.24
N HIS A 119 18.76 5.47 -9.05
CA HIS A 119 19.87 5.86 -8.13
C HIS A 119 20.54 7.19 -8.43
N ASN A 120 20.49 7.66 -9.67
CA ASN A 120 21.07 8.93 -10.10
C ASN A 120 20.11 10.12 -9.92
N ASP A 121 18.83 9.85 -9.63
CA ASP A 121 17.82 10.86 -9.38
C ASP A 121 17.78 11.29 -7.90
N ALA A 122 17.33 12.51 -7.64
CA ALA A 122 17.22 13.03 -6.27
C ALA A 122 16.22 12.22 -5.43
N ALA A 123 15.08 11.82 -6.00
CA ALA A 123 14.08 11.03 -5.31
C ALA A 123 14.60 9.64 -4.94
N GLY A 124 15.31 8.96 -5.85
CA GLY A 124 15.92 7.65 -5.58
C GLY A 124 17.02 7.72 -4.53
N ARG A 125 17.87 8.77 -4.57
CA ARG A 125 18.88 9.01 -3.53
C ARG A 125 18.25 9.28 -2.17
N LEU A 126 17.16 10.05 -2.15
CA LEU A 126 16.43 10.36 -0.93
C LEU A 126 15.82 9.11 -0.29
N LEU A 127 15.15 8.28 -1.07
CA LEU A 127 14.61 7.00 -0.61
C LEU A 127 15.70 6.11 -0.02
N LYS A 128 16.84 5.99 -0.70
CA LYS A 128 17.99 5.23 -0.21
C LYS A 128 18.54 5.77 1.11
N LYS A 129 18.63 7.10 1.25
CA LYS A 129 19.06 7.79 2.50
C LYS A 129 18.17 7.41 3.68
N HIS A 130 16.86 7.26 3.45
CA HIS A 130 15.88 6.88 4.48
C HIS A 130 15.72 5.36 4.63
N GLY A 131 16.50 4.53 3.93
CA GLY A 131 16.46 3.07 4.06
C GLY A 131 15.44 2.39 3.14
N ALA A 132 14.74 3.13 2.26
CA ALA A 132 13.86 2.59 1.24
C ALA A 132 14.63 2.22 -0.03
N SER A 133 15.54 1.24 0.05
CA SER A 133 16.15 0.70 -1.17
C SER A 133 15.15 -0.14 -1.96
N HIS A 134 15.41 -0.31 -3.26
CA HIS A 134 14.56 -1.15 -4.12
C HIS A 134 14.34 -2.56 -3.53
N GLU A 135 15.41 -3.20 -3.00
CA GLU A 135 15.35 -4.51 -2.38
C GLU A 135 14.54 -4.53 -1.09
N ALA A 136 14.71 -3.49 -0.25
CA ALA A 136 13.95 -3.36 0.99
C ALA A 136 12.46 -3.19 0.72
N ILE A 137 12.11 -2.37 -0.29
CA ILE A 137 10.72 -2.19 -0.74
C ILE A 137 10.14 -3.51 -1.25
N LEU A 138 10.87 -4.27 -2.07
CA LEU A 138 10.44 -5.59 -2.56
C LEU A 138 10.11 -6.56 -1.43
N GLN A 139 10.96 -6.62 -0.40
CA GLN A 139 10.73 -7.47 0.77
C GLN A 139 9.50 -7.03 1.57
N ALA A 140 9.32 -5.73 1.77
CA ALA A 140 8.16 -5.18 2.47
C ALA A 140 6.86 -5.43 1.71
N LEU A 141 6.88 -5.32 0.36
CA LEU A 141 5.76 -5.53 -0.55
C LEU A 141 5.22 -6.96 -0.46
N ALA A 142 6.07 -7.95 -0.33
CA ALA A 142 5.66 -9.34 -0.15
C ALA A 142 4.72 -9.52 1.06
N GLY A 143 4.90 -8.72 2.10
CA GLY A 143 4.04 -8.77 3.28
C GLY A 143 2.77 -7.91 3.20
N VAL A 144 2.71 -6.92 2.31
CA VAL A 144 1.51 -6.05 2.12
C VAL A 144 0.60 -6.63 1.05
N ARG A 145 1.19 -7.09 -0.06
CA ARG A 145 0.47 -7.58 -1.24
C ARG A 145 0.23 -9.10 -1.20
N GLY A 146 1.09 -9.86 -0.50
CA GLY A 146 1.08 -11.32 -0.58
C GLY A 146 1.36 -11.82 -2.01
N SER A 147 0.59 -12.81 -2.47
CA SER A 147 0.68 -13.37 -3.83
C SER A 147 -0.34 -12.76 -4.83
N GLN A 148 -1.00 -11.66 -4.47
CA GLN A 148 -2.02 -11.05 -5.32
C GLN A 148 -1.39 -10.35 -6.53
N ARG A 149 -2.03 -10.49 -7.71
CA ARG A 149 -1.64 -9.80 -8.94
C ARG A 149 -2.55 -8.61 -9.19
N VAL A 150 -2.01 -7.59 -9.83
CA VAL A 150 -2.76 -6.42 -10.30
C VAL A 150 -3.43 -6.77 -11.64
N THR A 151 -4.64 -7.31 -11.58
CA THR A 151 -5.44 -7.71 -12.75
C THR A 151 -6.63 -6.77 -13.01
N SER A 152 -6.77 -5.72 -12.20
CA SER A 152 -7.83 -4.71 -12.34
C SER A 152 -7.27 -3.31 -12.18
N GLN A 153 -8.05 -2.30 -12.58
CA GLN A 153 -7.65 -0.89 -12.39
C GLN A 153 -7.82 -0.37 -10.95
N ASN A 154 -8.44 -1.14 -10.05
CA ASN A 154 -8.65 -0.79 -8.65
C ASN A 154 -8.18 -1.90 -7.68
N PRO A 155 -6.93 -2.40 -7.78
CA PRO A 155 -6.45 -3.47 -6.93
C PRO A 155 -6.24 -3.00 -5.49
N GLU A 156 -5.92 -1.71 -5.30
CA GLU A 156 -5.60 -1.12 -4.00
C GLU A 156 -6.78 -1.16 -3.02
N THR A 157 -8.02 -1.23 -3.52
CA THR A 157 -9.21 -1.44 -2.69
C THR A 157 -9.25 -2.83 -2.06
N THR A 158 -8.55 -3.79 -2.65
CA THR A 158 -8.47 -5.19 -2.18
C THR A 158 -7.26 -5.39 -1.25
N TYR A 159 -6.22 -4.56 -1.39
CA TYR A 159 -5.03 -4.62 -0.54
C TYR A 159 -5.37 -4.14 0.86
N ALA A 160 -4.92 -4.91 1.84
CA ALA A 160 -5.17 -4.60 3.25
C ALA A 160 -6.66 -4.38 3.60
N ALA A 161 -7.61 -4.89 2.80
CA ALA A 161 -9.04 -4.77 3.10
C ALA A 161 -9.38 -5.35 4.48
N LEU A 162 -8.75 -6.46 4.85
CA LEU A 162 -8.93 -7.04 6.18
C LEU A 162 -8.38 -6.14 7.29
N GLU A 163 -7.24 -5.50 7.08
CA GLU A 163 -6.65 -4.57 8.06
C GLU A 163 -7.50 -3.31 8.22
N LYS A 164 -8.12 -2.82 7.13
CA LYS A 164 -8.98 -1.62 7.15
C LYS A 164 -10.36 -1.86 7.74
N TYR A 165 -10.97 -3.01 7.43
CA TYR A 165 -12.39 -3.26 7.72
C TYR A 165 -12.64 -4.41 8.68
N ALA A 166 -11.62 -5.19 9.04
CA ALA A 166 -11.72 -6.30 9.98
C ALA A 166 -10.88 -6.05 11.24
N ARG A 167 -11.13 -6.86 12.26
CA ARG A 167 -10.32 -6.92 13.47
C ARG A 167 -9.60 -8.25 13.53
N ASP A 168 -8.29 -8.24 13.73
CA ASP A 168 -7.54 -9.47 14.04
C ASP A 168 -7.84 -9.91 15.47
N LEU A 169 -8.77 -10.84 15.59
CA LEU A 169 -9.18 -11.38 16.89
C LEU A 169 -8.07 -12.24 17.52
N THR A 170 -7.17 -12.82 16.73
CA THR A 170 -6.05 -13.59 17.27
C THR A 170 -4.99 -12.66 17.89
N ASP A 171 -4.75 -11.49 17.31
CA ASP A 171 -3.91 -10.47 17.92
C ASP A 171 -4.54 -9.92 19.21
N LEU A 172 -5.84 -9.64 19.20
CA LEU A 172 -6.56 -9.22 20.40
C LEU A 172 -6.51 -10.30 21.51
N ALA A 173 -6.61 -11.58 21.16
CA ALA A 173 -6.47 -12.69 22.09
C ALA A 173 -5.06 -12.74 22.69
N ARG A 174 -3.98 -12.62 21.87
CA ARG A 174 -2.59 -12.55 22.36
C ARG A 174 -2.35 -11.41 23.34
N ARG A 175 -3.03 -10.29 23.14
CA ARG A 175 -2.95 -9.10 24.01
C ARG A 175 -3.93 -9.17 25.20
N SER A 176 -4.63 -10.27 25.40
CA SER A 176 -5.64 -10.45 26.44
C SER A 176 -6.72 -9.34 26.45
N LYS A 177 -7.12 -8.89 25.24
CA LYS A 177 -8.13 -7.83 25.06
C LYS A 177 -9.52 -8.37 24.72
N LEU A 178 -9.69 -9.68 24.67
CA LEU A 178 -10.99 -10.33 24.49
C LEU A 178 -11.55 -10.80 25.83
N ASP A 179 -12.86 -10.64 26.00
CA ASP A 179 -13.57 -11.15 27.15
C ASP A 179 -13.55 -12.70 27.18
N PRO A 180 -13.53 -13.32 28.36
CA PRO A 180 -13.59 -14.77 28.46
C PRO A 180 -14.95 -15.27 27.98
N VAL A 181 -14.92 -16.27 27.10
CA VAL A 181 -16.14 -16.89 26.55
C VAL A 181 -16.51 -18.11 27.40
N ILE A 182 -17.68 -18.07 28.03
CA ILE A 182 -18.16 -19.12 28.92
C ILE A 182 -19.40 -19.79 28.31
N GLY A 183 -19.47 -21.11 28.40
CA GLY A 183 -20.65 -21.89 28.03
C GLY A 183 -20.88 -22.02 26.51
N ARG A 184 -19.82 -21.87 25.68
CA ARG A 184 -19.87 -22.02 24.21
C ARG A 184 -18.89 -23.07 23.68
N ASP A 185 -18.42 -23.96 24.53
CA ASP A 185 -17.39 -24.94 24.16
C ASP A 185 -17.84 -25.91 23.07
N GLU A 186 -19.10 -26.29 23.04
CA GLU A 186 -19.65 -27.21 22.05
C GLU A 186 -19.69 -26.56 20.65
N GLU A 187 -20.19 -25.33 20.57
CA GLU A 187 -20.25 -24.57 19.30
C GLU A 187 -18.84 -24.26 18.76
N ILE A 188 -17.93 -23.83 19.63
CA ILE A 188 -16.53 -23.59 19.24
C ILE A 188 -15.89 -24.88 18.72
N ARG A 189 -16.06 -26.00 19.41
CA ARG A 189 -15.57 -27.32 18.97
C ARG A 189 -16.15 -27.70 17.62
N ARG A 190 -17.46 -27.45 17.41
CA ARG A 190 -18.12 -27.74 16.14
C ARG A 190 -17.56 -26.89 15.00
N VAL A 191 -17.33 -25.59 15.22
CA VAL A 191 -16.68 -24.69 14.24
C VAL A 191 -15.29 -25.18 13.90
N MET A 192 -14.47 -25.55 14.89
CA MET A 192 -13.12 -26.11 14.68
C MET A 192 -13.15 -27.38 13.84
N GLN A 193 -14.07 -28.30 14.12
CA GLN A 193 -14.24 -29.54 13.35
C GLN A 193 -14.58 -29.25 11.87
N ILE A 194 -15.40 -28.22 11.60
CA ILE A 194 -15.75 -27.84 10.23
C ILE A 194 -14.56 -27.21 9.54
N LEU A 195 -13.84 -26.30 10.18
CA LEU A 195 -12.65 -25.65 9.64
C LEU A 195 -11.51 -26.62 9.33
N ALA A 196 -11.38 -27.71 10.12
CA ALA A 196 -10.36 -28.74 9.93
C ALA A 196 -10.65 -29.70 8.75
N ARG A 197 -11.79 -29.61 8.09
CA ARG A 197 -12.12 -30.46 6.93
C ARG A 197 -11.29 -30.06 5.71
N ARG A 198 -10.97 -31.04 4.86
CA ARG A 198 -10.28 -30.78 3.58
C ARG A 198 -11.17 -30.05 2.56
N THR A 199 -12.47 -30.25 2.63
CA THR A 199 -13.48 -29.64 1.75
C THR A 199 -14.71 -29.28 2.59
N LYS A 200 -15.53 -28.33 2.10
CA LYS A 200 -16.73 -27.84 2.80
C LYS A 200 -16.41 -27.35 4.23
N ASN A 201 -15.33 -26.61 4.34
CA ASN A 201 -14.76 -26.11 5.59
C ASN A 201 -15.22 -24.67 5.94
N ASN A 202 -16.34 -24.22 5.39
CA ASN A 202 -16.92 -22.90 5.64
C ASN A 202 -18.07 -23.01 6.67
N PRO A 203 -17.83 -22.80 7.97
CA PRO A 203 -18.88 -22.78 8.97
C PRO A 203 -19.73 -21.52 8.84
N VAL A 204 -21.04 -21.66 9.05
CA VAL A 204 -22.00 -20.56 9.10
C VAL A 204 -22.68 -20.56 10.45
N LEU A 205 -22.65 -19.44 11.18
CA LEU A 205 -23.35 -19.25 12.45
C LEU A 205 -24.68 -18.54 12.19
N ILE A 206 -25.78 -19.24 12.51
CA ILE A 206 -27.15 -18.75 12.34
C ILE A 206 -27.78 -18.58 13.70
N GLY A 207 -28.54 -17.51 13.91
CA GLY A 207 -29.28 -17.27 15.15
C GLY A 207 -29.77 -15.82 15.24
N GLU A 208 -30.66 -15.56 16.18
CA GLU A 208 -31.20 -14.22 16.46
C GLU A 208 -30.12 -13.20 16.84
N PRO A 209 -30.36 -11.89 16.68
CA PRO A 209 -29.48 -10.86 17.22
C PRO A 209 -29.25 -11.04 18.73
N GLY A 210 -28.03 -10.83 19.20
CA GLY A 210 -27.70 -10.88 20.63
C GLY A 210 -27.43 -12.27 21.23
N VAL A 211 -27.64 -13.39 20.50
CA VAL A 211 -27.43 -14.74 21.04
C VAL A 211 -25.95 -15.15 21.19
N GLY A 212 -24.99 -14.25 20.95
CA GLY A 212 -23.56 -14.49 21.18
C GLY A 212 -22.82 -15.12 20.00
N LYS A 213 -23.23 -14.91 18.74
CA LYS A 213 -22.51 -15.41 17.56
C LYS A 213 -21.06 -14.92 17.50
N THR A 214 -20.84 -13.64 17.83
CA THR A 214 -19.50 -13.04 17.88
C THR A 214 -18.64 -13.66 18.98
N ALA A 215 -19.22 -13.95 20.14
CA ALA A 215 -18.51 -14.59 21.24
C ALA A 215 -17.93 -15.97 20.84
N ILE A 216 -18.62 -16.73 19.99
CA ILE A 216 -18.11 -18.02 19.47
C ILE A 216 -16.82 -17.79 18.66
N VAL A 217 -16.78 -16.73 17.83
CA VAL A 217 -15.60 -16.40 17.01
C VAL A 217 -14.46 -15.87 17.88
N GLU A 218 -14.75 -15.09 18.91
CA GLU A 218 -13.77 -14.62 19.91
C GLU A 218 -13.19 -15.78 20.71
N GLY A 219 -14.04 -16.71 21.18
CA GLY A 219 -13.60 -17.93 21.83
C GLY A 219 -12.77 -18.84 20.93
N LEU A 220 -13.10 -18.92 19.64
CA LEU A 220 -12.25 -19.61 18.65
C LEU A 220 -10.87 -18.95 18.54
N ALA A 221 -10.80 -17.63 18.48
CA ALA A 221 -9.53 -16.90 18.41
C ALA A 221 -8.66 -17.15 19.65
N GLN A 222 -9.27 -17.18 20.85
CA GLN A 222 -8.59 -17.56 22.09
C GLN A 222 -8.03 -18.99 22.03
N ARG A 223 -8.83 -19.96 21.53
CA ARG A 223 -8.38 -21.35 21.34
C ARG A 223 -7.27 -21.53 20.31
N ILE A 224 -7.13 -20.65 19.34
CA ILE A 224 -6.06 -20.68 18.36
C ILE A 224 -4.75 -20.18 18.97
N VAL A 225 -4.82 -19.27 19.95
CA VAL A 225 -3.66 -18.62 20.56
C VAL A 225 -3.13 -19.40 21.75
N PHE A 226 -4.00 -20.04 22.53
CA PHE A 226 -3.71 -20.80 23.75
C PHE A 226 -3.98 -22.30 23.58
#